data_250f4cab703f866a8a92d5317c26858c
#
_entry.id   250f4cab703f866a8a92d5317c26858c
#
_cell.length_a   1.000
_cell.length_b   1.000
_cell.length_c   1.000
_cell.angle_alpha   90.00
_cell.angle_beta   90.00
_cell.angle_gamma   90.00
#
_symmetry.space_group_name_H-M   'P 1'
#
loop_
_entity.id
_entity.type
_entity.pdbx_description
1 polymer ?
#
loop_
_entity_poly.entity_id
_entity_poly.type
_entity_poly.pdbx_seq_one_letter_code
_entity_poly.pdbx_strand_id
1 'polypeptide(L)'
;MTPSTIQIIAAALFFIAIAHTFATRFFERLAHKNPRHAGIWHLLGEVEIVFGFWAMVLVLLMFAIQGSEEATKYIDTRNFTEPLFVFTVMVMSGTRPILQTATALVAATAKLLHLPGSSGSYLAVLILAPLLGSFITEPAAMTLAAMLLGQQFLSREVSEKFKYATLGVLFVNVSIGGTLTNFAAPPVLMVATPWQWDMGFMLTHFGWKAALAVCVNAIGVTVLFRKELVNLPPAPASSSKPVPAPLIAANILLLAGVVVFAHHPAIFLGMFLLFLGLSSAYIRHSDRLILREALLVAFFLAGLVVLGGLQQWWLQPVLLQMNSNQVFFGATILTAFTDNAALTYLGSLVSGLSDEFKYALVAGAVTGGGLTVIANAPNPAGMAILRPHFKYGAVKPLGLLMAALPATIVAGLAFLLL
;
A
#
# COMPACT_ATOMS: atom_id res chain seq x y z
N MET A 1 13.16 31.52 -7.86
CA MET A 1 12.36 32.28 -6.86
C MET A 1 12.97 32.06 -5.50
N THR A 2 13.13 33.12 -4.69
CA THR A 2 13.56 32.95 -3.29
C THR A 2 12.41 32.34 -2.50
N PRO A 3 12.63 31.23 -1.76
CA PRO A 3 11.57 30.60 -0.98
C PRO A 3 11.12 31.50 0.18
N SER A 4 9.84 31.43 0.51
CA SER A 4 9.31 32.09 1.70
C SER A 4 9.75 31.36 2.98
N THR A 5 9.70 32.05 4.13
CA THR A 5 10.03 31.44 5.42
C THR A 5 9.23 30.16 5.70
N ILE A 6 7.94 30.17 5.38
CA ILE A 6 7.08 29.00 5.60
C ILE A 6 7.43 27.84 4.66
N GLN A 7 7.87 28.10 3.43
CA GLN A 7 8.36 27.07 2.50
C GLN A 7 9.65 26.41 3.02
N ILE A 8 10.55 27.19 3.61
CA ILE A 8 11.78 26.65 4.22
C ILE A 8 11.44 25.78 5.44
N ILE A 9 10.54 26.27 6.30
CA ILE A 9 10.05 25.51 7.46
C ILE A 9 9.37 24.20 7.00
N ALA A 10 8.49 24.27 6.01
CA ALA A 10 7.81 23.10 5.47
C ALA A 10 8.80 22.08 4.89
N ALA A 11 9.84 22.54 4.17
CA ALA A 11 10.89 21.67 3.67
C ALA A 11 11.68 21.02 4.82
N ALA A 12 12.06 21.77 5.84
CA ALA A 12 12.74 21.23 7.02
C ALA A 12 11.87 20.17 7.73
N LEU A 13 10.59 20.45 7.96
CA LEU A 13 9.65 19.51 8.58
C LEU A 13 9.42 18.26 7.70
N PHE A 14 9.40 18.41 6.39
CA PHE A 14 9.29 17.29 5.45
C PHE A 14 10.51 16.35 5.58
N PHE A 15 11.73 16.89 5.60
CA PHE A 15 12.94 16.09 5.80
C PHE A 15 13.02 15.49 7.21
N ILE A 16 12.53 16.21 8.24
CA ILE A 16 12.40 15.66 9.59
C ILE A 16 11.39 14.50 9.62
N ALA A 17 10.26 14.62 8.89
CA ALA A 17 9.31 13.51 8.77
C ALA A 17 9.96 12.28 8.14
N ILE A 18 10.71 12.43 7.05
CA ILE A 18 11.47 11.32 6.46
C ILE A 18 12.45 10.73 7.49
N ALA A 19 13.24 11.55 8.18
CA ALA A 19 14.18 11.07 9.21
C ALA A 19 13.45 10.34 10.36
N HIS A 20 12.26 10.82 10.76
CA HIS A 20 11.44 10.20 11.79
C HIS A 20 10.99 8.78 11.41
N THR A 21 10.70 8.50 10.13
CA THR A 21 10.31 7.15 9.69
C THR A 21 11.39 6.10 10.01
N PHE A 22 12.67 6.50 10.07
CA PHE A 22 13.77 5.63 10.48
C PHE A 22 13.92 5.53 12.01
N ALA A 23 13.34 6.47 12.76
CA ALA A 23 13.43 6.53 14.21
C ALA A 23 12.29 5.77 14.93
N THR A 24 11.36 5.13 14.23
CA THR A 24 10.22 4.43 14.82
C THR A 24 10.61 3.43 15.90
N ARG A 25 11.68 2.65 15.70
CA ARG A 25 12.22 1.72 16.69
C ARG A 25 12.74 2.41 17.97
N PHE A 26 13.16 3.66 17.87
CA PHE A 26 13.56 4.44 19.06
C PHE A 26 12.34 4.77 19.90
N PHE A 27 11.23 5.17 19.26
CA PHE A 27 9.96 5.45 19.95
C PHE A 27 9.35 4.19 20.58
N GLU A 28 9.42 3.04 19.91
CA GLU A 28 9.00 1.75 20.50
C GLU A 28 9.79 1.43 21.78
N ARG A 29 11.12 1.66 21.79
CA ARG A 29 11.93 1.48 23.01
C ARG A 29 11.55 2.46 24.12
N LEU A 30 11.20 3.71 23.79
CA LEU A 30 10.71 4.69 24.74
C LEU A 30 9.36 4.28 25.33
N ALA A 31 8.47 3.68 24.55
CA ALA A 31 7.21 3.13 25.03
C ALA A 31 7.43 2.08 26.13
N HIS A 32 8.38 1.16 25.91
CA HIS A 32 8.76 0.15 26.90
C HIS A 32 9.40 0.74 28.16
N LYS A 33 10.18 1.84 28.04
CA LYS A 33 10.84 2.49 29.17
C LYS A 33 9.91 3.39 30.00
N ASN A 34 8.84 3.92 29.40
CA ASN A 34 7.91 4.88 30.00
C ASN A 34 6.46 4.37 29.92
N PRO A 35 6.05 3.39 30.74
CA PRO A 35 4.71 2.80 30.68
C PRO A 35 3.57 3.81 30.87
N ARG A 36 3.78 4.90 31.64
CA ARG A 36 2.76 5.95 31.82
C ARG A 36 2.36 6.65 30.54
N HIS A 37 3.27 6.77 29.57
CA HIS A 37 3.08 7.46 28.30
C HIS A 37 3.31 6.51 27.10
N ALA A 38 3.24 5.21 27.34
CA ALA A 38 3.49 4.19 26.30
C ALA A 38 2.62 4.39 25.05
N GLY A 39 1.36 4.78 25.21
CA GLY A 39 0.44 5.04 24.09
C GLY A 39 0.92 6.12 23.13
N ILE A 40 1.46 7.24 23.65
CA ILE A 40 2.02 8.31 22.80
C ILE A 40 3.27 7.85 22.08
N TRP A 41 4.16 7.13 22.78
CA TRP A 41 5.39 6.61 22.16
C TRP A 41 5.11 5.53 21.12
N HIS A 42 4.14 4.65 21.35
CA HIS A 42 3.68 3.70 20.34
C HIS A 42 3.09 4.41 19.11
N LEU A 43 2.29 5.47 19.34
CA LEU A 43 1.73 6.25 18.25
C LEU A 43 2.82 6.90 17.39
N LEU A 44 3.83 7.53 18.02
CA LEU A 44 4.98 8.12 17.32
C LEU A 44 5.90 7.06 16.70
N GLY A 45 5.81 5.81 17.11
CA GLY A 45 6.50 4.67 16.52
C GLY A 45 5.82 4.10 15.27
N GLU A 46 4.59 4.53 14.95
CA GLU A 46 3.87 4.10 13.74
C GLU A 46 4.28 4.98 12.55
N VAL A 47 4.75 4.36 11.46
CA VAL A 47 5.21 5.07 10.26
C VAL A 47 4.09 5.92 9.66
N GLU A 48 2.86 5.42 9.71
CA GLU A 48 1.66 6.06 9.18
C GLU A 48 1.29 7.37 9.90
N ILE A 49 1.75 7.56 11.13
CA ILE A 49 1.50 8.81 11.89
C ILE A 49 2.45 9.93 11.48
N VAL A 50 3.65 9.59 11.02
CA VAL A 50 4.77 10.54 10.93
C VAL A 50 4.42 11.77 10.11
N PHE A 51 3.95 11.60 8.89
CA PHE A 51 3.67 12.74 8.00
C PHE A 51 2.49 13.59 8.52
N GLY A 52 1.44 12.94 9.03
CA GLY A 52 0.32 13.64 9.63
C GLY A 52 0.71 14.45 10.88
N PHE A 53 1.56 13.89 11.74
CA PHE A 53 2.08 14.58 12.93
C PHE A 53 2.88 15.84 12.54
N TRP A 54 3.84 15.72 11.63
CA TRP A 54 4.64 16.88 11.20
C TRP A 54 3.86 17.89 10.38
N ALA A 55 2.80 17.45 9.67
CA ALA A 55 1.84 18.35 9.03
C ALA A 55 1.08 19.19 10.07
N MET A 56 0.64 18.59 11.20
CA MET A 56 0.02 19.34 12.30
C MET A 56 0.98 20.37 12.90
N VAL A 57 2.27 20.00 13.06
CA VAL A 57 3.30 20.96 13.51
C VAL A 57 3.43 22.12 12.52
N LEU A 58 3.47 21.84 11.20
CA LEU A 58 3.48 22.88 10.18
C LEU A 58 2.29 23.83 10.29
N VAL A 59 1.09 23.27 10.41
CA VAL A 59 -0.14 24.06 10.54
C VAL A 59 -0.09 24.98 11.78
N LEU A 60 0.35 24.47 12.94
CA LEU A 60 0.52 25.26 14.15
C LEU A 60 1.54 26.40 13.94
N LEU A 61 2.66 26.14 13.25
CA LEU A 61 3.64 27.17 12.94
C LEU A 61 3.09 28.20 11.95
N MET A 62 2.27 27.79 10.97
CA MET A 62 1.57 28.72 10.07
C MET A 62 0.62 29.64 10.86
N PHE A 63 -0.17 29.11 11.77
CA PHE A 63 -1.02 29.91 12.67
C PHE A 63 -0.22 30.93 13.46
N ALA A 64 0.95 30.55 13.98
CA ALA A 64 1.80 31.43 14.78
C ALA A 64 2.52 32.51 13.94
N ILE A 65 2.92 32.21 12.69
CA ILE A 65 3.75 33.10 11.86
C ILE A 65 2.93 33.92 10.90
N GLN A 66 1.92 33.33 10.26
CA GLN A 66 1.11 33.95 9.21
C GLN A 66 -0.28 34.38 9.65
N GLY A 67 -0.72 33.90 10.83
CA GLY A 67 -2.07 34.13 11.36
C GLY A 67 -3.10 33.08 10.91
N SER A 68 -4.29 33.16 11.51
CA SER A 68 -5.36 32.17 11.32
C SER A 68 -5.90 32.16 9.88
N GLU A 69 -6.04 33.32 9.25
CA GLU A 69 -6.63 33.46 7.91
C GLU A 69 -5.79 32.75 6.86
N GLU A 70 -4.49 33.00 6.80
CA GLU A 70 -3.60 32.37 5.81
C GLU A 70 -3.41 30.87 6.09
N ALA A 71 -3.34 30.45 7.36
CA ALA A 71 -3.23 29.05 7.72
C ALA A 71 -4.48 28.25 7.33
N THR A 72 -5.69 28.76 7.63
CA THR A 72 -6.94 28.12 7.23
C THR A 72 -7.10 28.10 5.72
N LYS A 73 -6.84 29.21 5.03
CA LYS A 73 -6.86 29.29 3.56
C LYS A 73 -5.93 28.26 2.93
N TYR A 74 -4.72 28.09 3.47
CA TYR A 74 -3.80 27.06 2.97
C TYR A 74 -4.42 25.66 3.06
N ILE A 75 -4.98 25.29 4.21
CA ILE A 75 -5.60 23.98 4.41
C ILE A 75 -6.83 23.79 3.51
N ASP A 76 -7.70 24.80 3.40
CA ASP A 76 -8.91 24.76 2.59
C ASP A 76 -8.63 24.59 1.09
N THR A 77 -7.44 25.03 0.63
CA THR A 77 -6.99 24.83 -0.75
C THR A 77 -6.36 23.46 -1.01
N ARG A 78 -6.17 22.62 0.02
CA ARG A 78 -5.64 21.26 -0.15
C ARG A 78 -6.74 20.30 -0.56
N ASN A 79 -6.39 19.37 -1.44
CA ASN A 79 -7.32 18.32 -1.86
C ASN A 79 -7.16 17.09 -0.96
N PHE A 80 -8.18 16.81 -0.16
CA PHE A 80 -8.24 15.65 0.72
C PHE A 80 -9.11 14.52 0.15
N THR A 81 -9.53 14.62 -1.10
CA THR A 81 -10.39 13.60 -1.73
C THR A 81 -9.73 12.23 -1.71
N GLU A 82 -8.45 12.15 -2.11
CA GLU A 82 -7.70 10.90 -2.15
C GLU A 82 -7.52 10.26 -0.77
N PRO A 83 -7.08 10.98 0.29
CA PRO A 83 -7.03 10.45 1.64
C PRO A 83 -8.37 9.91 2.16
N LEU A 84 -9.47 10.64 1.95
CA LEU A 84 -10.81 10.23 2.36
C LEU A 84 -11.31 9.02 1.57
N PHE A 85 -11.01 8.96 0.28
CA PHE A 85 -11.34 7.83 -0.58
C PHE A 85 -10.61 6.57 -0.13
N VAL A 86 -9.30 6.64 0.11
CA VAL A 86 -8.50 5.50 0.62
C VAL A 86 -9.06 4.99 1.95
N PHE A 87 -9.36 5.89 2.90
CA PHE A 87 -10.01 5.53 4.15
C PHE A 87 -11.28 4.69 3.91
N THR A 88 -12.17 5.23 3.07
CA THR A 88 -13.46 4.60 2.77
C THR A 88 -13.29 3.21 2.14
N VAL A 89 -12.49 3.12 1.08
CA VAL A 89 -12.30 1.86 0.35
C VAL A 89 -11.59 0.82 1.20
N MET A 90 -10.59 1.21 2.01
CA MET A 90 -9.90 0.30 2.92
C MET A 90 -10.86 -0.34 3.94
N VAL A 91 -11.69 0.47 4.59
CA VAL A 91 -12.65 -0.05 5.58
C VAL A 91 -13.64 -1.01 4.92
N MET A 92 -14.18 -0.65 3.76
CA MET A 92 -15.16 -1.48 3.05
C MET A 92 -14.55 -2.77 2.51
N SER A 93 -13.39 -2.70 1.87
CA SER A 93 -12.72 -3.86 1.27
C SER A 93 -12.16 -4.84 2.31
N GLY A 94 -11.79 -4.35 3.50
CA GLY A 94 -11.33 -5.18 4.62
C GLY A 94 -12.43 -5.98 5.31
N THR A 95 -13.68 -5.92 4.84
CA THR A 95 -14.81 -6.61 5.46
C THR A 95 -14.91 -8.08 5.07
N ARG A 96 -15.52 -8.86 5.99
CA ARG A 96 -15.71 -10.29 5.79
C ARG A 96 -16.40 -10.66 4.48
N PRO A 97 -17.50 -10.00 4.01
CA PRO A 97 -18.12 -10.30 2.72
C PRO A 97 -17.16 -10.22 1.54
N ILE A 98 -16.32 -9.16 1.50
CA ILE A 98 -15.36 -8.93 0.42
C ILE A 98 -14.19 -9.93 0.51
N LEU A 99 -13.58 -10.07 1.70
CA LEU A 99 -12.45 -11.00 1.91
C LEU A 99 -12.84 -12.46 1.69
N GLN A 100 -14.06 -12.87 2.06
CA GLN A 100 -14.56 -14.21 1.81
C GLN A 100 -14.76 -14.47 0.32
N THR A 101 -15.24 -13.49 -0.44
CA THR A 101 -15.36 -13.57 -1.90
C THR A 101 -13.98 -13.71 -2.55
N ALA A 102 -13.01 -12.89 -2.16
CA ALA A 102 -11.63 -12.97 -2.65
C ALA A 102 -10.98 -14.31 -2.31
N THR A 103 -11.17 -14.81 -1.08
CA THR A 103 -10.69 -16.13 -0.64
C THR A 103 -11.32 -17.26 -1.47
N ALA A 104 -12.61 -17.18 -1.76
CA ALA A 104 -13.30 -18.18 -2.57
C ALA A 104 -12.78 -18.20 -4.01
N LEU A 105 -12.49 -17.02 -4.58
CA LEU A 105 -11.90 -16.91 -5.91
C LEU A 105 -10.49 -17.53 -5.96
N VAL A 106 -9.65 -17.24 -4.98
CA VAL A 106 -8.31 -17.84 -4.84
C VAL A 106 -8.42 -19.38 -4.74
N ALA A 107 -9.34 -19.88 -3.91
CA ALA A 107 -9.54 -21.33 -3.75
C ALA A 107 -10.06 -22.00 -5.03
N ALA A 108 -10.97 -21.35 -5.75
CA ALA A 108 -11.48 -21.85 -7.05
C ALA A 108 -10.35 -21.95 -8.09
N THR A 109 -9.52 -20.90 -8.19
CA THR A 109 -8.38 -20.89 -9.10
C THR A 109 -7.34 -21.94 -8.73
N ALA A 110 -7.06 -22.12 -7.43
CA ALA A 110 -6.16 -23.17 -6.96
C ALA A 110 -6.62 -24.57 -7.40
N LYS A 111 -7.92 -24.83 -7.33
CA LYS A 111 -8.52 -26.10 -7.82
C LYS A 111 -8.39 -26.24 -9.34
N LEU A 112 -8.59 -25.17 -10.09
CA LEU A 112 -8.53 -25.17 -11.55
C LEU A 112 -7.10 -25.46 -12.07
N LEU A 113 -6.08 -25.03 -11.34
CA LEU A 113 -4.67 -25.25 -11.73
C LEU A 113 -4.22 -26.70 -11.67
N HIS A 114 -4.90 -27.58 -10.94
CA HIS A 114 -4.61 -29.03 -10.84
C HIS A 114 -3.12 -29.35 -10.54
N LEU A 115 -2.42 -28.48 -9.80
CA LEU A 115 -1.01 -28.68 -9.47
C LEU A 115 -0.86 -29.61 -8.22
N PRO A 116 0.23 -30.40 -8.15
CA PRO A 116 0.42 -31.37 -7.08
C PRO A 116 0.67 -30.68 -5.71
N GLY A 117 0.23 -31.37 -4.65
CA GLY A 117 0.38 -30.90 -3.26
C GLY A 117 -0.29 -29.57 -3.02
N SER A 118 0.41 -28.65 -2.39
CA SER A 118 -0.06 -27.30 -2.10
C SER A 118 0.38 -26.24 -3.14
N SER A 119 1.02 -26.65 -4.25
CA SER A 119 1.57 -25.75 -5.26
C SER A 119 0.51 -24.87 -5.92
N GLY A 120 -0.67 -25.43 -6.23
CA GLY A 120 -1.77 -24.68 -6.84
C GLY A 120 -2.32 -23.58 -5.94
N SER A 121 -2.51 -23.87 -4.66
CA SER A 121 -2.97 -22.88 -3.68
C SER A 121 -1.92 -21.77 -3.47
N TYR A 122 -0.64 -22.14 -3.39
CA TYR A 122 0.45 -21.19 -3.23
C TYR A 122 0.55 -20.22 -4.41
N LEU A 123 0.53 -20.78 -5.62
CA LEU A 123 0.58 -20.00 -6.85
C LEU A 123 -0.65 -19.08 -6.97
N ALA A 124 -1.85 -19.58 -6.70
CA ALA A 124 -3.09 -18.82 -6.75
C ALA A 124 -3.08 -17.64 -5.76
N VAL A 125 -2.60 -17.84 -4.53
CA VAL A 125 -2.49 -16.75 -3.55
C VAL A 125 -1.52 -15.66 -4.03
N LEU A 126 -0.32 -16.02 -4.53
CA LEU A 126 0.70 -15.07 -4.95
C LEU A 126 0.40 -14.35 -6.27
N ILE A 127 -0.54 -14.85 -7.08
CA ILE A 127 -1.02 -14.18 -8.29
C ILE A 127 -2.29 -13.38 -7.99
N LEU A 128 -3.33 -14.06 -7.53
CA LEU A 128 -4.66 -13.43 -7.47
C LEU A 128 -4.79 -12.40 -6.37
N ALA A 129 -4.27 -12.67 -5.15
CA ALA A 129 -4.43 -11.70 -4.08
C ALA A 129 -3.74 -10.36 -4.41
N PRO A 130 -2.49 -10.31 -4.92
CA PRO A 130 -1.88 -9.07 -5.41
C PRO A 130 -2.68 -8.38 -6.53
N LEU A 131 -3.15 -9.11 -7.55
CA LEU A 131 -3.92 -8.52 -8.64
C LEU A 131 -5.31 -8.03 -8.20
N LEU A 132 -5.94 -8.74 -7.27
CA LEU A 132 -7.18 -8.28 -6.62
C LEU A 132 -6.96 -6.97 -5.87
N GLY A 133 -5.71 -6.67 -5.44
CA GLY A 133 -5.33 -5.40 -4.86
C GLY A 133 -5.75 -4.19 -5.69
N SER A 134 -5.79 -4.33 -7.00
CA SER A 134 -6.30 -3.30 -7.91
C SER A 134 -7.81 -3.03 -7.79
N PHE A 135 -8.56 -3.90 -7.11
CA PHE A 135 -10.02 -3.79 -6.95
C PHE A 135 -10.45 -3.63 -5.49
N ILE A 136 -9.67 -4.22 -4.56
CA ILE A 136 -9.97 -4.21 -3.12
C ILE A 136 -8.94 -3.41 -2.30
N THR A 137 -8.06 -2.66 -2.94
CA THR A 137 -6.88 -1.94 -2.42
C THR A 137 -5.70 -2.84 -2.03
N GLU A 138 -4.49 -2.29 -2.12
CA GLU A 138 -3.25 -2.99 -1.74
C GLU A 138 -3.24 -3.43 -0.27
N PRO A 139 -3.68 -2.64 0.73
CA PRO A 139 -3.70 -3.10 2.12
C PRO A 139 -4.63 -4.28 2.38
N ALA A 140 -5.80 -4.32 1.73
CA ALA A 140 -6.71 -5.45 1.82
C ALA A 140 -6.11 -6.71 1.16
N ALA A 141 -5.50 -6.56 -0.01
CA ALA A 141 -4.81 -7.63 -0.72
C ALA A 141 -3.62 -8.18 0.08
N MET A 142 -2.80 -7.31 0.66
CA MET A 142 -1.68 -7.66 1.53
C MET A 142 -2.15 -8.48 2.73
N THR A 143 -3.18 -7.99 3.43
CA THR A 143 -3.76 -8.68 4.59
C THR A 143 -4.30 -10.06 4.22
N LEU A 144 -5.09 -10.13 3.13
CA LEU A 144 -5.64 -11.39 2.62
C LEU A 144 -4.52 -12.39 2.29
N ALA A 145 -3.55 -11.98 1.48
CA ALA A 145 -2.45 -12.84 1.07
C ALA A 145 -1.59 -13.29 2.26
N ALA A 146 -1.26 -12.36 3.17
CA ALA A 146 -0.47 -12.67 4.36
C ALA A 146 -1.20 -13.66 5.27
N MET A 147 -2.51 -13.51 5.49
CA MET A 147 -3.30 -14.46 6.27
C MET A 147 -3.32 -15.85 5.63
N LEU A 148 -3.59 -15.93 4.32
CA LEU A 148 -3.61 -17.20 3.60
C LEU A 148 -2.23 -17.87 3.60
N LEU A 149 -1.16 -17.14 3.31
CA LEU A 149 0.20 -17.65 3.32
C LEU A 149 0.66 -18.06 4.72
N GLY A 150 0.34 -17.26 5.73
CA GLY A 150 0.65 -17.56 7.13
C GLY A 150 -0.01 -18.87 7.57
N GLN A 151 -1.33 -19.00 7.39
CA GLN A 151 -2.11 -20.14 7.83
C GLN A 151 -1.83 -21.42 7.04
N GLN A 152 -1.69 -21.31 5.71
CA GLN A 152 -1.59 -22.48 4.84
C GLN A 152 -0.15 -22.98 4.64
N PHE A 153 0.84 -22.11 4.78
CA PHE A 153 2.24 -22.43 4.42
C PHE A 153 3.24 -22.11 5.53
N LEU A 154 3.32 -20.86 6.00
CA LEU A 154 4.40 -20.42 6.90
C LEU A 154 4.25 -20.96 8.34
N SER A 155 3.04 -21.37 8.75
CA SER A 155 2.79 -22.04 10.03
C SER A 155 3.27 -23.50 10.07
N ARG A 156 3.70 -24.03 8.92
CA ARG A 156 4.14 -25.42 8.77
C ARG A 156 5.67 -25.53 8.77
N GLU A 157 6.16 -26.77 8.79
CA GLU A 157 7.60 -27.06 8.70
C GLU A 157 8.11 -26.80 7.27
N VAL A 158 8.46 -25.55 6.99
CA VAL A 158 9.08 -25.10 5.75
C VAL A 158 10.41 -24.39 6.03
N SER A 159 11.30 -24.36 5.05
CA SER A 159 12.61 -23.76 5.20
C SER A 159 12.52 -22.23 5.41
N GLU A 160 13.47 -21.66 6.16
CA GLU A 160 13.56 -20.19 6.29
C GLU A 160 13.77 -19.50 4.93
N LYS A 161 14.47 -20.16 4.00
CA LYS A 161 14.65 -19.66 2.62
C LYS A 161 13.30 -19.52 1.91
N PHE A 162 12.42 -20.51 2.05
CA PHE A 162 11.07 -20.48 1.52
C PHE A 162 10.27 -19.31 2.11
N LYS A 163 10.34 -19.12 3.44
CA LYS A 163 9.62 -18.01 4.12
C LYS A 163 10.06 -16.64 3.63
N TYR A 164 11.39 -16.40 3.54
CA TYR A 164 11.91 -15.13 3.03
C TYR A 164 11.56 -14.90 1.56
N ALA A 165 11.69 -15.91 0.70
CA ALA A 165 11.34 -15.81 -0.71
C ALA A 165 9.84 -15.50 -0.89
N THR A 166 8.97 -16.18 -0.11
CA THR A 166 7.53 -15.90 -0.10
C THR A 166 7.23 -14.47 0.32
N LEU A 167 7.86 -13.98 1.38
CA LEU A 167 7.67 -12.61 1.86
C LEU A 167 8.13 -11.57 0.85
N GLY A 168 9.31 -11.77 0.23
CA GLY A 168 9.84 -10.86 -0.78
C GLY A 168 8.96 -10.80 -2.03
N VAL A 169 8.54 -11.96 -2.56
CA VAL A 169 7.63 -12.02 -3.70
C VAL A 169 6.27 -11.40 -3.37
N LEU A 170 5.73 -11.67 -2.18
CA LEU A 170 4.46 -11.09 -1.75
C LEU A 170 4.52 -9.55 -1.75
N PHE A 171 5.55 -8.96 -1.14
CA PHE A 171 5.67 -7.51 -1.04
C PHE A 171 5.80 -6.86 -2.41
N VAL A 172 6.64 -7.41 -3.30
CA VAL A 172 6.79 -6.90 -4.66
C VAL A 172 5.49 -7.06 -5.45
N ASN A 173 4.90 -8.25 -5.42
CA ASN A 173 3.69 -8.53 -6.19
C ASN A 173 2.50 -7.68 -5.75
N VAL A 174 2.35 -7.38 -4.46
CA VAL A 174 1.29 -6.47 -3.97
C VAL A 174 1.53 -5.05 -4.44
N SER A 175 2.79 -4.57 -4.38
CA SER A 175 3.13 -3.22 -4.81
C SER A 175 2.88 -2.98 -6.31
N ILE A 176 3.23 -3.95 -7.18
CA ILE A 176 2.97 -3.80 -8.61
C ILE A 176 1.56 -4.24 -9.00
N GLY A 177 0.98 -5.22 -8.30
CA GLY A 177 -0.34 -5.80 -8.59
C GLY A 177 -1.50 -4.83 -8.38
N GLY A 178 -1.30 -3.76 -7.60
CA GLY A 178 -2.29 -2.68 -7.40
C GLY A 178 -2.43 -1.73 -8.59
N THR A 179 -1.59 -1.85 -9.63
CA THR A 179 -1.50 -0.86 -10.72
C THR A 179 -2.43 -1.13 -11.93
N LEU A 180 -3.33 -2.11 -11.88
CA LEU A 180 -4.30 -2.34 -12.94
C LEU A 180 -5.37 -1.24 -13.02
N THR A 181 -5.60 -0.55 -11.92
CA THR A 181 -6.59 0.54 -11.82
C THR A 181 -5.93 1.81 -11.33
N ASN A 182 -6.59 2.94 -11.56
CA ASN A 182 -6.09 4.26 -11.17
C ASN A 182 -6.44 4.68 -9.73
N PHE A 183 -7.07 3.82 -8.94
CA PHE A 183 -7.59 4.17 -7.62
C PHE A 183 -7.13 3.27 -6.46
N ALA A 184 -6.52 2.12 -6.73
CA ALA A 184 -6.29 1.12 -5.69
C ALA A 184 -4.90 1.22 -5.03
N ALA A 185 -3.88 1.56 -5.81
CA ALA A 185 -2.51 1.73 -5.33
C ALA A 185 -2.26 3.19 -4.93
N PRO A 186 -1.86 3.49 -3.69
CA PRO A 186 -1.59 4.85 -3.25
C PRO A 186 -0.64 5.63 -4.17
N PRO A 187 0.48 5.09 -4.67
CA PRO A 187 1.37 5.82 -5.58
C PRO A 187 0.73 6.18 -6.92
N VAL A 188 -0.23 5.40 -7.40
CA VAL A 188 -1.00 5.69 -8.61
C VAL A 188 -2.08 6.72 -8.30
N LEU A 189 -2.83 6.52 -7.22
CA LEU A 189 -3.91 7.40 -6.82
C LEU A 189 -3.46 8.85 -6.66
N MET A 190 -2.27 9.08 -6.08
CA MET A 190 -1.70 10.41 -5.87
C MET A 190 -1.42 11.18 -7.17
N VAL A 191 -1.26 10.51 -8.28
CA VAL A 191 -0.95 11.11 -9.59
C VAL A 191 -2.09 11.02 -10.60
N ALA A 192 -3.04 10.10 -10.40
CA ALA A 192 -4.07 9.79 -11.39
C ALA A 192 -4.91 11.03 -11.75
N THR A 193 -5.40 11.76 -10.76
CA THR A 193 -6.19 12.98 -10.99
C THR A 193 -5.35 14.11 -11.62
N PRO A 194 -4.18 14.51 -11.07
CA PRO A 194 -3.37 15.57 -11.66
C PRO A 194 -2.91 15.28 -13.09
N TRP A 195 -2.62 14.02 -13.41
CA TRP A 195 -2.12 13.60 -14.72
C TRP A 195 -3.20 13.03 -15.65
N GLN A 196 -4.45 13.03 -15.21
CA GLN A 196 -5.61 12.54 -15.96
C GLN A 196 -5.46 11.08 -16.42
N TRP A 197 -4.86 10.25 -15.56
CA TRP A 197 -4.71 8.83 -15.80
C TRP A 197 -6.00 8.09 -15.41
N ASP A 198 -6.68 7.58 -16.41
CA ASP A 198 -7.89 6.78 -16.24
C ASP A 198 -7.57 5.27 -16.15
N MET A 199 -8.60 4.47 -16.00
CA MET A 199 -8.49 3.01 -15.95
C MET A 199 -7.93 2.44 -17.27
N GLY A 200 -8.30 3.01 -18.40
CA GLY A 200 -7.79 2.60 -19.72
C GLY A 200 -6.29 2.81 -19.84
N PHE A 201 -5.81 3.98 -19.40
CA PHE A 201 -4.40 4.30 -19.33
C PHE A 201 -3.65 3.29 -18.43
N MET A 202 -4.17 3.04 -17.23
CA MET A 202 -3.52 2.11 -16.30
C MET A 202 -3.44 0.69 -16.86
N LEU A 203 -4.51 0.16 -17.45
CA LEU A 203 -4.53 -1.18 -18.03
C LEU A 203 -3.52 -1.32 -19.19
N THR A 204 -3.43 -0.30 -20.04
CA THR A 204 -2.58 -0.35 -21.26
C THR A 204 -1.11 -0.06 -20.99
N HIS A 205 -0.77 0.76 -19.99
CA HIS A 205 0.62 1.17 -19.72
C HIS A 205 1.25 0.43 -18.54
N PHE A 206 0.46 0.05 -17.52
CA PHE A 206 0.93 -0.59 -16.29
C PHE A 206 0.36 -2.00 -16.08
N GLY A 207 -0.96 -2.14 -16.21
CA GLY A 207 -1.69 -3.29 -15.68
C GLY A 207 -1.25 -4.63 -16.25
N TRP A 208 -1.15 -4.77 -17.57
CA TRP A 208 -0.75 -6.02 -18.18
C TRP A 208 0.72 -6.38 -17.92
N LYS A 209 1.62 -5.38 -17.83
CA LYS A 209 3.03 -5.57 -17.48
C LYS A 209 3.18 -6.04 -16.04
N ALA A 210 2.44 -5.39 -15.13
CA ALA A 210 2.37 -5.79 -13.73
C ALA A 210 1.81 -7.20 -13.57
N ALA A 211 0.71 -7.53 -14.26
CA ALA A 211 0.12 -8.87 -14.21
C ALA A 211 1.11 -9.94 -14.71
N LEU A 212 1.83 -9.66 -15.79
CA LEU A 212 2.88 -10.55 -16.29
C LEU A 212 4.01 -10.73 -15.26
N ALA A 213 4.52 -9.64 -14.68
CA ALA A 213 5.57 -9.69 -13.66
C ALA A 213 5.13 -10.45 -12.43
N VAL A 214 3.89 -10.22 -11.94
CA VAL A 214 3.28 -10.96 -10.82
C VAL A 214 3.25 -12.46 -11.12
N CYS A 215 2.82 -12.84 -12.31
CA CYS A 215 2.79 -14.26 -12.73
C CYS A 215 4.21 -14.85 -12.78
N VAL A 216 5.17 -14.17 -13.39
CA VAL A 216 6.57 -14.64 -13.49
C VAL A 216 7.18 -14.81 -12.10
N ASN A 217 7.01 -13.85 -11.20
CA ASN A 217 7.48 -13.91 -9.82
C ASN A 217 6.87 -15.09 -9.05
N ALA A 218 5.55 -15.26 -9.14
CA ALA A 218 4.84 -16.32 -8.45
C ALA A 218 5.21 -17.71 -9.00
N ILE A 219 5.30 -17.87 -10.31
CA ILE A 219 5.74 -19.12 -10.95
C ILE A 219 7.19 -19.41 -10.58
N GLY A 220 8.07 -18.41 -10.64
CA GLY A 220 9.49 -18.56 -10.32
C GLY A 220 9.72 -19.09 -8.91
N VAL A 221 9.07 -18.48 -7.90
CA VAL A 221 9.20 -18.95 -6.52
C VAL A 221 8.52 -20.31 -6.29
N THR A 222 7.40 -20.59 -6.96
CA THR A 222 6.72 -21.88 -6.89
C THR A 222 7.60 -23.00 -7.45
N VAL A 223 8.25 -22.78 -8.57
CA VAL A 223 9.18 -23.74 -9.21
C VAL A 223 10.43 -23.94 -8.36
N LEU A 224 10.99 -22.86 -7.80
CA LEU A 224 12.18 -22.90 -6.95
C LEU A 224 11.95 -23.79 -5.71
N PHE A 225 10.77 -23.70 -5.10
CA PHE A 225 10.40 -24.44 -3.88
C PHE A 225 9.43 -25.60 -4.14
N ARG A 226 9.34 -26.10 -5.37
CA ARG A 226 8.41 -27.16 -5.75
C ARG A 226 8.48 -28.40 -4.87
N LYS A 227 9.68 -28.80 -4.41
CA LYS A 227 9.86 -29.97 -3.55
C LYS A 227 9.21 -29.80 -2.18
N GLU A 228 9.32 -28.61 -1.58
CA GLU A 228 8.66 -28.30 -0.31
C GLU A 228 7.14 -28.24 -0.50
N LEU A 229 6.66 -27.57 -1.56
CA LEU A 229 5.24 -27.39 -1.83
C LEU A 229 4.49 -28.68 -2.17
N VAL A 230 5.12 -29.60 -2.92
CA VAL A 230 4.52 -30.88 -3.27
C VAL A 230 4.36 -31.77 -2.03
N ASN A 231 5.32 -31.71 -1.10
CA ASN A 231 5.29 -32.50 0.13
C ASN A 231 4.34 -31.91 1.21
N LEU A 232 3.90 -30.66 1.03
CA LEU A 232 2.91 -30.06 1.93
C LEU A 232 1.49 -30.55 1.58
N PRO A 233 0.77 -31.16 2.53
CA PRO A 233 -0.61 -31.56 2.29
C PRO A 233 -1.49 -30.33 2.03
N PRO A 234 -2.59 -30.48 1.28
CA PRO A 234 -3.55 -29.38 1.09
C PRO A 234 -4.02 -28.82 2.42
N ALA A 235 -4.19 -27.49 2.47
CA ALA A 235 -4.71 -26.85 3.68
C ALA A 235 -6.16 -27.29 3.95
N PRO A 236 -6.56 -27.44 5.23
CA PRO A 236 -7.95 -27.69 5.56
C PRO A 236 -8.82 -26.52 5.06
N ALA A 237 -10.04 -26.85 4.65
CA ALA A 237 -11.01 -25.83 4.24
C ALA A 237 -11.26 -24.85 5.39
N SER A 238 -11.37 -23.57 5.08
CA SER A 238 -11.69 -22.52 6.07
C SER A 238 -13.00 -22.85 6.77
N SER A 239 -12.99 -22.84 8.10
CA SER A 239 -14.16 -23.08 8.95
C SER A 239 -15.04 -21.83 9.16
N SER A 240 -14.79 -20.75 8.43
CA SER A 240 -15.57 -19.52 8.57
C SER A 240 -17.02 -19.72 8.11
N LYS A 241 -17.99 -19.26 8.93
CA LYS A 241 -19.41 -19.31 8.55
C LYS A 241 -19.64 -18.48 7.27
N PRO A 242 -20.35 -19.03 6.28
CA PRO A 242 -20.61 -18.32 5.02
C PRO A 242 -21.46 -17.07 5.25
N VAL A 243 -21.14 -16.00 4.52
CA VAL A 243 -21.96 -14.80 4.47
C VAL A 243 -23.09 -15.01 3.45
N PRO A 244 -24.33 -14.56 3.72
CA PRO A 244 -25.42 -14.67 2.77
C PRO A 244 -25.12 -13.93 1.46
N ALA A 245 -25.44 -14.53 0.32
CA ALA A 245 -25.16 -13.96 -1.00
C ALA A 245 -25.75 -12.54 -1.22
N PRO A 246 -26.98 -12.19 -0.76
CA PRO A 246 -27.49 -10.83 -0.87
C PRO A 246 -26.63 -9.80 -0.13
N LEU A 247 -26.06 -10.19 1.04
CA LEU A 247 -25.20 -9.29 1.79
C LEU A 247 -23.84 -9.11 1.11
N ILE A 248 -23.27 -10.16 0.51
CA ILE A 248 -22.08 -10.05 -0.35
C ILE A 248 -22.35 -9.10 -1.51
N ALA A 249 -23.46 -9.31 -2.23
CA ALA A 249 -23.85 -8.46 -3.37
C ALA A 249 -24.00 -6.98 -2.97
N ALA A 250 -24.68 -6.71 -1.85
CA ALA A 250 -24.84 -5.35 -1.33
C ALA A 250 -23.49 -4.68 -1.01
N ASN A 251 -22.55 -5.40 -0.37
CA ASN A 251 -21.22 -4.87 -0.09
C ASN A 251 -20.41 -4.60 -1.36
N ILE A 252 -20.46 -5.51 -2.35
CA ILE A 252 -19.78 -5.33 -3.66
C ILE A 252 -20.36 -4.14 -4.39
N LEU A 253 -21.69 -3.98 -4.44
CA LEU A 253 -22.36 -2.87 -5.13
C LEU A 253 -22.02 -1.52 -4.46
N LEU A 254 -22.01 -1.46 -3.14
CA LEU A 254 -21.62 -0.25 -2.42
C LEU A 254 -20.15 0.09 -2.67
N LEU A 255 -19.24 -0.89 -2.62
CA LEU A 255 -17.82 -0.70 -2.92
C LEU A 255 -17.61 -0.22 -4.37
N ALA A 256 -18.28 -0.87 -5.33
CA ALA A 256 -18.25 -0.45 -6.74
C ALA A 256 -18.78 0.98 -6.92
N GLY A 257 -19.86 1.34 -6.24
CA GLY A 257 -20.39 2.70 -6.24
C GLY A 257 -19.41 3.73 -5.70
N VAL A 258 -18.72 3.43 -4.58
CA VAL A 258 -17.66 4.29 -4.02
C VAL A 258 -16.55 4.50 -5.06
N VAL A 259 -16.13 3.46 -5.77
CA VAL A 259 -15.12 3.55 -6.83
C VAL A 259 -15.60 4.40 -8.01
N VAL A 260 -16.83 4.21 -8.47
CA VAL A 260 -17.42 5.01 -9.57
C VAL A 260 -17.45 6.50 -9.20
N PHE A 261 -17.75 6.82 -7.94
CA PHE A 261 -17.83 8.20 -7.46
C PHE A 261 -16.56 8.65 -6.69
N ALA A 262 -15.40 8.08 -7.00
CA ALA A 262 -14.12 8.35 -6.30
C ALA A 262 -13.77 9.85 -6.22
N HIS A 263 -14.15 10.65 -7.21
CA HIS A 263 -13.87 12.10 -7.26
C HIS A 263 -14.99 12.96 -6.64
N HIS A 264 -16.01 12.35 -6.02
CA HIS A 264 -17.16 13.03 -5.40
C HIS A 264 -17.27 12.68 -3.91
N PRO A 265 -16.49 13.35 -3.01
CA PRO A 265 -16.43 13.01 -1.58
C PRO A 265 -17.79 12.93 -0.88
N ALA A 266 -18.71 13.86 -1.18
CA ALA A 266 -20.04 13.84 -0.59
C ALA A 266 -20.83 12.56 -0.93
N ILE A 267 -20.67 12.05 -2.16
CA ILE A 267 -21.38 10.84 -2.63
C ILE A 267 -20.74 9.60 -1.99
N PHE A 268 -19.44 9.41 -2.14
CA PHE A 268 -18.81 8.20 -1.62
C PHE A 268 -18.84 8.12 -0.09
N LEU A 269 -18.75 9.25 0.64
CA LEU A 269 -18.94 9.27 2.09
C LEU A 269 -20.39 8.95 2.48
N GLY A 270 -21.39 9.43 1.72
CA GLY A 270 -22.79 9.04 1.92
C GLY A 270 -22.99 7.53 1.74
N MET A 271 -22.39 6.92 0.71
CA MET A 271 -22.40 5.47 0.49
C MET A 271 -21.66 4.72 1.61
N PHE A 272 -20.57 5.27 2.11
CA PHE A 272 -19.85 4.72 3.26
C PHE A 272 -20.69 4.72 4.54
N LEU A 273 -21.43 5.80 4.82
CA LEU A 273 -22.36 5.85 5.95
C LEU A 273 -23.47 4.79 5.83
N LEU A 274 -24.03 4.61 4.63
CA LEU A 274 -24.98 3.54 4.35
C LEU A 274 -24.37 2.17 4.60
N PHE A 275 -23.14 1.94 4.13
CA PHE A 275 -22.38 0.71 4.39
C PHE A 275 -22.18 0.47 5.89
N LEU A 276 -21.81 1.49 6.68
CA LEU A 276 -21.67 1.36 8.13
C LEU A 276 -22.99 0.97 8.80
N GLY A 277 -24.11 1.56 8.36
CA GLY A 277 -25.46 1.17 8.79
C GLY A 277 -25.76 -0.29 8.48
N LEU A 278 -25.47 -0.74 7.23
CA LEU A 278 -25.65 -2.12 6.81
C LEU A 278 -24.80 -3.10 7.65
N SER A 279 -23.51 -2.77 7.86
CA SER A 279 -22.59 -3.58 8.67
C SER A 279 -23.07 -3.71 10.13
N SER A 280 -23.62 -2.63 10.69
CA SER A 280 -24.18 -2.62 12.05
C SER A 280 -25.47 -3.44 12.13
N ALA A 281 -26.35 -3.35 11.13
CA ALA A 281 -27.59 -4.11 11.07
C ALA A 281 -27.34 -5.63 10.96
N TYR A 282 -26.26 -6.02 10.27
CA TYR A 282 -25.90 -7.42 10.05
C TYR A 282 -24.60 -7.82 10.77
N ILE A 283 -24.42 -7.36 12.01
CA ILE A 283 -23.19 -7.55 12.81
C ILE A 283 -22.75 -9.01 12.95
N ARG A 284 -23.67 -9.97 12.88
CA ARG A 284 -23.36 -11.42 12.92
C ARG A 284 -22.54 -11.90 11.71
N HIS A 285 -22.57 -11.15 10.61
CA HIS A 285 -21.87 -11.44 9.35
C HIS A 285 -20.72 -10.46 9.11
N SER A 286 -20.49 -9.55 10.02
CA SER A 286 -19.40 -8.55 9.98
C SER A 286 -18.36 -8.89 11.02
N ASP A 287 -17.08 -8.76 10.67
CA ASP A 287 -15.97 -8.74 11.62
C ASP A 287 -15.73 -7.30 12.07
N ARG A 288 -14.81 -7.11 13.03
CA ARG A 288 -14.40 -5.77 13.44
C ARG A 288 -13.88 -4.98 12.22
N LEU A 289 -14.48 -3.81 11.99
CA LEU A 289 -14.00 -2.91 10.93
C LEU A 289 -12.60 -2.38 11.26
N ILE A 290 -11.74 -2.34 10.25
CA ILE A 290 -10.35 -1.83 10.34
C ILE A 290 -10.30 -0.30 10.28
N LEU A 291 -11.14 0.37 11.08
CA LEU A 291 -11.26 1.84 11.07
C LEU A 291 -9.96 2.54 11.47
N ARG A 292 -9.27 2.01 12.50
CA ARG A 292 -8.03 2.61 12.99
C ARG A 292 -6.93 2.52 11.95
N GLU A 293 -6.73 1.36 11.38
CA GLU A 293 -5.70 1.09 10.38
C GLU A 293 -5.94 1.95 9.12
N ALA A 294 -7.17 2.01 8.65
CA ALA A 294 -7.54 2.83 7.50
C ALA A 294 -7.39 4.34 7.79
N LEU A 295 -7.74 4.78 9.01
CA LEU A 295 -7.55 6.17 9.42
C LEU A 295 -6.08 6.57 9.48
N LEU A 296 -5.19 5.69 9.93
CA LEU A 296 -3.76 5.94 9.96
C LEU A 296 -3.19 6.16 8.55
N VAL A 297 -3.57 5.32 7.59
CA VAL A 297 -3.16 5.50 6.18
C VAL A 297 -3.72 6.80 5.60
N ALA A 298 -4.99 7.11 5.86
CA ALA A 298 -5.57 8.38 5.42
C ALA A 298 -4.87 9.60 6.05
N PHE A 299 -4.49 9.52 7.32
CA PHE A 299 -3.76 10.57 8.03
C PHE A 299 -2.35 10.76 7.46
N PHE A 300 -1.67 9.66 7.11
CA PHE A 300 -0.41 9.70 6.39
C PHE A 300 -0.54 10.44 5.05
N LEU A 301 -1.51 10.06 4.22
CA LEU A 301 -1.74 10.68 2.92
C LEU A 301 -2.16 12.16 3.04
N ALA A 302 -3.02 12.49 4.01
CA ALA A 302 -3.39 13.88 4.31
C ALA A 302 -2.18 14.69 4.76
N GLY A 303 -1.31 14.12 5.58
CA GLY A 303 -0.04 14.73 5.98
C GLY A 303 0.89 15.00 4.81
N LEU A 304 0.97 14.08 3.84
CA LEU A 304 1.70 14.29 2.59
C LEU A 304 1.13 15.46 1.78
N VAL A 305 -0.19 15.58 1.67
CA VAL A 305 -0.86 16.67 0.96
C VAL A 305 -0.52 18.02 1.61
N VAL A 306 -0.51 18.10 2.93
CA VAL A 306 -0.20 19.33 3.67
C VAL A 306 1.29 19.67 3.60
N LEU A 307 2.19 18.76 3.94
CA LEU A 307 3.64 19.01 3.93
C LEU A 307 4.19 19.15 2.52
N GLY A 308 3.73 18.32 1.59
CA GLY A 308 4.20 18.27 0.21
C GLY A 308 3.79 19.48 -0.60
N GLY A 309 2.62 20.07 -0.34
CA GLY A 309 2.10 21.22 -1.10
C GLY A 309 3.02 22.47 -1.13
N LEU A 310 4.03 22.53 -0.27
CA LEU A 310 5.01 23.60 -0.21
C LEU A 310 6.42 23.21 -0.71
N GLN A 311 6.58 22.01 -1.33
CA GLN A 311 7.90 21.49 -1.73
C GLN A 311 8.31 21.84 -3.16
N GLN A 312 7.40 22.33 -4.00
CA GLN A 312 7.61 22.54 -5.43
C GLN A 312 8.86 23.38 -5.76
N TRP A 313 9.17 24.42 -4.95
CA TRP A 313 10.24 25.38 -5.22
C TRP A 313 11.65 24.78 -5.35
N TRP A 314 11.95 23.71 -4.60
CA TRP A 314 13.24 23.01 -4.67
C TRP A 314 13.14 21.73 -5.51
N LEU A 315 11.98 21.09 -5.53
CA LEU A 315 11.75 19.82 -6.19
C LEU A 315 11.73 19.97 -7.72
N GLN A 316 11.05 21.01 -8.22
CA GLN A 316 10.91 21.22 -9.66
C GLN A 316 12.26 21.35 -10.38
N PRO A 317 13.23 22.18 -9.95
CA PRO A 317 14.52 22.28 -10.62
C PRO A 317 15.33 20.99 -10.55
N VAL A 318 15.14 20.15 -9.52
CA VAL A 318 15.81 18.85 -9.40
C VAL A 318 15.22 17.87 -10.41
N LEU A 319 13.90 17.70 -10.44
CA LEU A 319 13.26 16.72 -11.29
C LEU A 319 13.38 17.05 -12.79
N LEU A 320 13.31 18.32 -13.17
CA LEU A 320 13.43 18.73 -14.57
C LEU A 320 14.84 18.52 -15.16
N GLN A 321 15.86 18.27 -14.34
CA GLN A 321 17.22 17.94 -14.80
C GLN A 321 17.44 16.44 -14.98
N MET A 322 16.51 15.59 -14.54
CA MET A 322 16.64 14.13 -14.62
C MET A 322 16.01 13.60 -15.90
N ASN A 323 16.63 12.58 -16.50
CA ASN A 323 16.01 11.82 -17.58
C ASN A 323 15.14 10.66 -17.01
N SER A 324 14.32 10.06 -17.88
CA SER A 324 13.37 8.99 -17.49
C SER A 324 14.05 7.80 -16.80
N ASN A 325 15.23 7.37 -17.29
CA ASN A 325 15.99 6.28 -16.68
C ASN A 325 16.49 6.65 -15.27
N GLN A 326 17.04 7.84 -15.11
CA GLN A 326 17.48 8.33 -13.79
C GLN A 326 16.32 8.38 -12.79
N VAL A 327 15.15 8.79 -13.26
CA VAL A 327 13.93 8.85 -12.43
C VAL A 327 13.45 7.46 -12.09
N PHE A 328 13.40 6.51 -13.03
CA PHE A 328 12.99 5.14 -12.77
C PHE A 328 13.86 4.47 -11.71
N PHE A 329 15.19 4.45 -11.92
CA PHE A 329 16.12 3.83 -10.97
C PHE A 329 16.19 4.61 -9.66
N GLY A 330 16.17 5.95 -9.73
CA GLY A 330 16.15 6.83 -8.56
C GLY A 330 14.91 6.57 -7.69
N ALA A 331 13.72 6.52 -8.29
CA ALA A 331 12.48 6.20 -7.59
C ALA A 331 12.51 4.79 -7.00
N THR A 332 12.98 3.79 -7.76
CA THR A 332 13.11 2.41 -7.27
C THR A 332 14.01 2.33 -6.02
N ILE A 333 15.15 3.01 -6.04
CA ILE A 333 16.10 3.01 -4.92
C ILE A 333 15.54 3.82 -3.73
N LEU A 334 15.03 5.03 -4.00
CA LEU A 334 14.51 5.90 -2.95
C LEU A 334 13.31 5.27 -2.24
N THR A 335 12.47 4.55 -2.96
CA THR A 335 11.33 3.82 -2.37
C THR A 335 11.78 2.79 -1.33
N ALA A 336 12.98 2.21 -1.44
CA ALA A 336 13.50 1.33 -0.39
C ALA A 336 13.72 2.06 0.95
N PHE A 337 13.82 3.39 0.94
CA PHE A 337 14.07 4.23 2.11
C PHE A 337 12.89 5.14 2.47
N THR A 338 11.89 5.26 1.62
CA THR A 338 10.67 6.05 1.87
C THR A 338 9.47 5.37 1.22
N ASP A 339 8.27 5.83 1.55
CA ASP A 339 7.02 5.32 0.95
C ASP A 339 6.90 5.71 -0.52
N ASN A 340 6.39 4.80 -1.36
CA ASN A 340 6.23 5.01 -2.80
C ASN A 340 5.19 6.09 -3.14
N ALA A 341 4.11 6.22 -2.36
CA ALA A 341 3.11 7.26 -2.56
C ALA A 341 3.67 8.67 -2.28
N ALA A 342 4.60 8.78 -1.31
CA ALA A 342 5.27 10.04 -1.04
C ALA A 342 6.07 10.53 -2.26
N LEU A 343 6.81 9.63 -2.92
CA LEU A 343 7.60 9.98 -4.11
C LEU A 343 6.72 10.39 -5.29
N THR A 344 5.67 9.64 -5.57
CA THR A 344 4.77 9.94 -6.69
C THR A 344 3.98 11.22 -6.43
N TYR A 345 3.50 11.44 -5.21
CA TYR A 345 2.84 12.68 -4.83
C TYR A 345 3.75 13.89 -5.06
N LEU A 346 5.00 13.85 -4.61
CA LEU A 346 5.95 14.94 -4.87
C LEU A 346 6.14 15.20 -6.37
N GLY A 347 6.22 14.14 -7.17
CA GLY A 347 6.29 14.27 -8.63
C GLY A 347 5.06 14.94 -9.23
N SER A 348 3.86 14.68 -8.68
CA SER A 348 2.60 15.29 -9.16
C SER A 348 2.53 16.80 -8.97
N LEU A 349 3.35 17.35 -8.07
CA LEU A 349 3.42 18.79 -7.81
C LEU A 349 4.24 19.55 -8.87
N VAL A 350 5.02 18.84 -9.68
CA VAL A 350 5.91 19.44 -10.68
C VAL A 350 5.21 19.53 -12.03
N SER A 351 5.11 20.74 -12.57
CA SER A 351 4.57 20.98 -13.90
C SER A 351 5.65 20.81 -14.99
N GLY A 352 5.22 20.50 -16.21
CA GLY A 352 6.12 20.40 -17.36
C GLY A 352 6.90 19.08 -17.48
N LEU A 353 6.57 18.05 -16.69
CA LEU A 353 7.12 16.71 -16.83
C LEU A 353 6.57 16.05 -18.10
N SER A 354 7.44 15.38 -18.86
CA SER A 354 7.03 14.56 -20.01
C SER A 354 6.25 13.31 -19.56
N ASP A 355 5.46 12.73 -20.44
CA ASP A 355 4.69 11.53 -20.12
C ASP A 355 5.59 10.31 -19.85
N GLU A 356 6.74 10.22 -20.52
CA GLU A 356 7.78 9.22 -20.26
C GLU A 356 8.36 9.37 -18.85
N PHE A 357 8.58 10.62 -18.41
CA PHE A 357 9.06 10.89 -17.06
C PHE A 357 8.02 10.48 -16.01
N LYS A 358 6.76 10.86 -16.20
CA LYS A 358 5.64 10.51 -15.30
C LYS A 358 5.50 8.98 -15.18
N TYR A 359 5.53 8.29 -16.33
CA TYR A 359 5.51 6.83 -16.38
C TYR A 359 6.70 6.24 -15.59
N ALA A 360 7.93 6.69 -15.88
CA ALA A 360 9.14 6.20 -15.25
C ALA A 360 9.13 6.40 -13.72
N LEU A 361 8.62 7.54 -13.24
CA LEU A 361 8.50 7.83 -11.81
C LEU A 361 7.58 6.83 -11.11
N VAL A 362 6.39 6.61 -11.63
CA VAL A 362 5.42 5.68 -11.02
C VAL A 362 5.90 4.24 -11.16
N ALA A 363 6.37 3.85 -12.33
CA ALA A 363 6.91 2.51 -12.57
C ALA A 363 8.08 2.18 -11.63
N GLY A 364 9.02 3.14 -11.45
CA GLY A 364 10.11 2.99 -10.49
C GLY A 364 9.64 2.90 -9.05
N ALA A 365 8.71 3.77 -8.65
CA ALA A 365 8.17 3.79 -7.29
C ALA A 365 7.45 2.47 -6.93
N VAL A 366 6.60 1.93 -7.81
CA VAL A 366 5.90 0.66 -7.53
C VAL A 366 6.86 -0.54 -7.61
N THR A 367 7.89 -0.49 -8.47
CA THR A 367 8.94 -1.52 -8.54
C THR A 367 9.72 -1.62 -7.23
N GLY A 368 10.04 -0.47 -6.62
CA GLY A 368 10.77 -0.40 -5.35
C GLY A 368 9.94 -0.76 -4.12
N GLY A 369 8.60 -0.71 -4.22
CA GLY A 369 7.69 -0.81 -3.07
C GLY A 369 7.72 -2.13 -2.29
N GLY A 370 8.31 -3.19 -2.84
CA GLY A 370 8.49 -4.47 -2.14
C GLY A 370 9.83 -4.65 -1.43
N LEU A 371 10.79 -3.74 -1.61
CA LEU A 371 12.18 -3.93 -1.15
C LEU A 371 12.34 -3.91 0.37
N THR A 372 11.54 -3.12 1.06
CA THR A 372 11.60 -2.99 2.52
C THR A 372 10.21 -2.87 3.14
N VAL A 373 10.13 -2.94 4.45
CA VAL A 373 8.84 -2.79 5.16
C VAL A 373 8.27 -1.39 5.00
N ILE A 374 9.10 -0.36 4.93
CA ILE A 374 8.68 1.05 4.83
C ILE A 374 8.44 1.51 3.39
N ALA A 375 8.79 0.70 2.41
CA ALA A 375 8.71 1.05 0.98
C ALA A 375 7.29 1.23 0.46
N ASN A 376 6.30 0.61 1.10
CA ASN A 376 4.90 0.71 0.72
C ASN A 376 4.00 0.57 1.96
N ALA A 377 2.97 1.38 2.05
CA ALA A 377 2.04 1.45 3.18
C ALA A 377 1.44 0.09 3.64
N PRO A 378 1.09 -0.88 2.77
CA PRO A 378 0.58 -2.19 3.20
C PRO A 378 1.63 -3.15 3.80
N ASN A 379 2.92 -2.91 3.57
CA ASN A 379 3.99 -3.83 3.99
C ASN A 379 4.05 -4.06 5.51
N PRO A 380 3.90 -3.04 6.39
CA PRO A 380 3.85 -3.25 7.83
C PRO A 380 2.75 -4.22 8.27
N ALA A 381 1.55 -4.14 7.67
CA ALA A 381 0.44 -5.05 7.97
C ALA A 381 0.78 -6.50 7.58
N GLY A 382 1.32 -6.71 6.38
CA GLY A 382 1.81 -8.03 5.93
C GLY A 382 2.90 -8.58 6.83
N MET A 383 3.85 -7.72 7.22
CA MET A 383 4.92 -8.05 8.15
C MET A 383 4.38 -8.47 9.52
N ALA A 384 3.44 -7.73 10.09
CA ALA A 384 2.86 -8.01 11.41
C ALA A 384 2.18 -9.41 11.45
N ILE A 385 1.49 -9.78 10.35
CA ILE A 385 0.83 -11.10 10.23
C ILE A 385 1.84 -12.22 10.05
N LEU A 386 2.88 -12.03 9.26
CA LEU A 386 3.81 -13.10 8.86
C LEU A 386 4.99 -13.26 9.81
N ARG A 387 5.44 -12.19 10.48
CA ARG A 387 6.59 -12.19 11.39
C ARG A 387 6.58 -13.31 12.44
N PRO A 388 5.45 -13.68 13.08
CA PRO A 388 5.43 -14.75 14.07
C PRO A 388 5.88 -16.11 13.54
N HIS A 389 5.81 -16.36 12.23
CA HIS A 389 6.21 -17.60 11.60
C HIS A 389 7.71 -17.71 11.31
N PHE A 390 8.46 -16.61 11.48
CA PHE A 390 9.91 -16.60 11.29
C PHE A 390 10.66 -16.97 12.57
N LYS A 391 11.90 -17.42 12.40
CA LYS A 391 12.77 -17.80 13.53
C LYS A 391 12.89 -16.62 14.51
N TYR A 392 12.66 -16.88 15.78
CA TYR A 392 12.60 -15.89 16.87
C TYR A 392 11.54 -14.78 16.69
N GLY A 393 10.50 -14.99 15.88
CA GLY A 393 9.50 -13.97 15.61
C GLY A 393 10.05 -12.69 14.98
N ALA A 394 11.16 -12.78 14.24
CA ALA A 394 11.86 -11.63 13.69
C ALA A 394 12.27 -11.85 12.23
N VAL A 395 12.06 -10.83 11.40
CA VAL A 395 12.52 -10.78 10.01
C VAL A 395 13.72 -9.83 9.94
N LYS A 396 14.84 -10.32 9.41
CA LYS A 396 16.05 -9.51 9.19
C LYS A 396 15.83 -8.59 7.98
N PRO A 397 16.02 -7.27 8.10
CA PRO A 397 15.78 -6.34 6.97
C PRO A 397 16.60 -6.67 5.73
N LEU A 398 17.89 -7.01 5.91
CA LEU A 398 18.74 -7.43 4.79
C LEU A 398 18.25 -8.75 4.15
N GLY A 399 17.72 -9.68 4.95
CA GLY A 399 17.15 -10.93 4.45
C GLY A 399 15.90 -10.67 3.57
N LEU A 400 15.03 -9.75 3.97
CA LEU A 400 13.90 -9.31 3.17
C LEU A 400 14.37 -8.65 1.87
N LEU A 401 15.28 -7.67 1.96
CA LEU A 401 15.82 -6.97 0.79
C LEU A 401 16.37 -7.95 -0.24
N MET A 402 17.23 -8.88 0.17
CA MET A 402 17.84 -9.88 -0.72
C MET A 402 16.79 -10.83 -1.32
N ALA A 403 15.75 -11.17 -0.57
CA ALA A 403 14.67 -12.03 -1.05
C ALA A 403 13.71 -11.32 -2.01
N ALA A 404 13.53 -10.01 -1.88
CA ALA A 404 12.70 -9.19 -2.76
C ALA A 404 13.41 -8.84 -4.08
N LEU A 405 14.76 -8.73 -4.08
CA LEU A 405 15.53 -8.30 -5.26
C LEU A 405 15.20 -9.06 -6.55
N PRO A 406 15.12 -10.41 -6.60
CA PRO A 406 14.80 -11.12 -7.83
C PRO A 406 13.45 -10.71 -8.41
N ALA A 407 12.43 -10.60 -7.56
CA ALA A 407 11.09 -10.20 -7.97
C ALA A 407 11.05 -8.72 -8.40
N THR A 408 11.80 -7.85 -7.73
CA THR A 408 11.96 -6.44 -8.10
C THR A 408 12.64 -6.29 -9.48
N ILE A 409 13.66 -7.11 -9.76
CA ILE A 409 14.32 -7.11 -11.09
C ILE A 409 13.32 -7.51 -12.17
N VAL A 410 12.52 -8.55 -11.96
CA VAL A 410 11.48 -8.98 -12.93
C VAL A 410 10.47 -7.85 -13.15
N ALA A 411 10.00 -7.20 -12.09
CA ALA A 411 9.09 -6.07 -12.18
C ALA A 411 9.71 -4.90 -12.95
N GLY A 412 10.96 -4.54 -12.64
CA GLY A 412 11.70 -3.49 -13.34
C GLY A 412 11.88 -3.77 -14.82
N LEU A 413 12.27 -5.00 -15.18
CA LEU A 413 12.38 -5.41 -16.58
C LEU A 413 11.04 -5.36 -17.31
N ALA A 414 9.95 -5.77 -16.67
CA ALA A 414 8.62 -5.69 -17.26
C ALA A 414 8.20 -4.24 -17.56
N PHE A 415 8.49 -3.29 -16.67
CA PHE A 415 8.14 -1.88 -16.90
C PHE A 415 9.10 -1.15 -17.85
N LEU A 416 10.37 -1.57 -17.94
CA LEU A 416 11.37 -0.91 -18.79
C LEU A 416 11.40 -1.45 -20.22
N LEU A 417 11.13 -2.76 -20.42
CA LEU A 417 11.36 -3.41 -21.72
C LEU A 417 10.06 -3.68 -22.49
N LEU A 418 8.92 -3.69 -21.83
CA LEU A 418 7.63 -3.93 -22.44
C LEU A 418 6.84 -2.63 -22.61
#